data_70c1561e435cb0a6a4e1d8d8968a33e3
#
_entry.id   70c1561e435cb0a6a4e1d8d8968a33e3
#
_cell.length_a   1.000
_cell.length_b   1.000
_cell.length_c   1.000
_cell.angle_alpha   90.00
_cell.angle_beta   90.00
_cell.angle_gamma   90.00
#
_symmetry.space_group_name_H-M   'P 1'
#
loop_
_entity.id
_entity.type
_entity.pdbx_description
1 polymer ?
#
loop_
_entity_poly.entity_id
_entity_poly.type
_entity_poly.pdbx_seq_one_letter_code
_entity_poly.pdbx_strand_id
1 'polypeptide(L)'
;MLVDVIKASKLTESRKEAIICKLYSTIGVYRHPDPDNIVFLDAQKRVGNPSIIYNIDAIETAIKQNKQISFLYFHLDENKDKVYHCDKKRYVFNPLSMIWSRDNYYLLCYDDKHEGASRYRIDKMEDVRVEEEPRVEKEEFKDFDPDAYRKQVFSMFGGRLEKVTIRFDPELLGDIYDKFGTDLRIQKTVDGMFRTVLEVQVSKTFFLWVVGTLGKVKIVEPATVKKEFNAFVEQIMDNY
;
A
#
# COMPACT_ATOMS: atom_id res chain seq x y z
N MET A 1 -1.40 21.18 -9.27
CA MET A 1 -1.67 19.72 -9.15
C MET A 1 -0.58 18.84 -9.79
N LEU A 2 -0.29 18.86 -11.13
CA LEU A 2 0.78 18.00 -11.70
C LEU A 2 2.17 18.30 -11.13
N VAL A 3 2.52 19.57 -11.01
CA VAL A 3 3.79 20.01 -10.41
C VAL A 3 3.91 19.53 -8.96
N ASP A 4 2.82 19.57 -8.20
CA ASP A 4 2.80 19.13 -6.79
C ASP A 4 3.01 17.64 -6.67
N VAL A 5 2.40 16.85 -7.55
CA VAL A 5 2.63 15.40 -7.63
C VAL A 5 4.10 15.09 -7.95
N ILE A 6 4.72 15.85 -8.88
CA ILE A 6 6.13 15.67 -9.20
C ILE A 6 7.03 16.06 -8.02
N LYS A 7 6.73 17.17 -7.32
CA LYS A 7 7.47 17.57 -6.11
C LYS A 7 7.36 16.53 -5.00
N ALA A 8 6.18 15.96 -4.79
CA ALA A 8 5.94 14.89 -3.81
C ALA A 8 6.54 13.53 -4.22
N SER A 9 6.88 13.34 -5.49
CA SER A 9 7.42 12.07 -5.99
C SER A 9 8.80 11.74 -5.40
N LYS A 10 9.20 10.47 -5.49
CA LYS A 10 10.53 9.99 -5.06
C LYS A 10 11.64 10.17 -6.10
N LEU A 11 11.41 10.97 -7.10
CA LEU A 11 12.45 11.33 -8.08
C LEU A 11 13.56 12.14 -7.40
N THR A 12 14.75 12.09 -7.97
CA THR A 12 15.85 12.99 -7.57
C THR A 12 15.48 14.44 -7.88
N GLU A 13 15.96 15.40 -7.09
CA GLU A 13 15.63 16.82 -7.28
C GLU A 13 15.94 17.29 -8.72
N SER A 14 17.09 16.91 -9.26
CA SER A 14 17.46 17.24 -10.64
C SER A 14 16.45 16.73 -11.69
N ARG A 15 15.89 15.51 -11.48
CA ARG A 15 14.84 14.98 -12.36
C ARG A 15 13.51 15.68 -12.18
N LYS A 16 13.14 16.03 -10.95
CA LYS A 16 11.92 16.80 -10.67
C LYS A 16 11.97 18.15 -11.40
N GLU A 17 13.07 18.88 -11.24
CA GLU A 17 13.27 20.17 -11.90
C GLU A 17 13.18 20.03 -13.43
N ALA A 18 13.87 19.04 -14.02
CA ALA A 18 13.84 18.82 -15.46
C ALA A 18 12.42 18.52 -15.99
N ILE A 19 11.63 17.72 -15.26
CA ILE A 19 10.25 17.40 -15.63
C ILE A 19 9.36 18.65 -15.48
N ILE A 20 9.50 19.41 -14.40
CA ILE A 20 8.73 20.62 -14.14
C ILE A 20 9.01 21.66 -15.22
N CYS A 21 10.28 21.87 -15.59
CA CYS A 21 10.66 22.76 -16.70
C CYS A 21 10.02 22.34 -18.02
N LYS A 22 10.03 21.03 -18.34
CA LYS A 22 9.37 20.52 -19.55
C LYS A 22 7.86 20.73 -19.52
N LEU A 23 7.20 20.51 -18.38
CA LEU A 23 5.77 20.77 -18.23
C LEU A 23 5.45 22.25 -18.49
N TYR A 24 6.18 23.17 -17.86
CA TYR A 24 5.97 24.59 -18.08
C TYR A 24 6.19 25.00 -19.53
N SER A 25 7.23 24.48 -20.19
CA SER A 25 7.49 24.77 -21.61
C SER A 25 6.39 24.24 -22.54
N THR A 26 5.74 23.14 -22.19
CA THR A 26 4.67 22.52 -22.98
C THR A 26 3.32 23.25 -22.81
N ILE A 27 3.04 23.75 -21.60
CA ILE A 27 1.76 24.39 -21.28
C ILE A 27 1.75 25.87 -21.66
N GLY A 28 2.88 26.46 -21.98
CA GLY A 28 3.00 27.89 -22.38
C GLY A 28 2.59 28.84 -21.24
N VAL A 29 2.82 28.47 -20.00
CA VAL A 29 2.33 29.20 -18.83
C VAL A 29 3.19 30.42 -18.57
N TYR A 30 2.63 31.61 -18.77
CA TYR A 30 3.21 32.89 -18.38
C TYR A 30 3.18 33.17 -16.86
N ARG A 31 2.58 32.30 -16.07
CA ARG A 31 2.44 32.47 -14.63
C ARG A 31 2.95 31.22 -13.90
N HIS A 32 4.11 31.34 -13.28
CA HIS A 32 4.56 30.33 -12.32
C HIS A 32 3.67 30.43 -11.07
N PRO A 33 2.94 29.37 -10.68
CA PRO A 33 2.35 29.35 -9.34
C PRO A 33 3.48 29.49 -8.33
N ASP A 34 3.27 30.33 -7.32
CA ASP A 34 4.25 30.49 -6.25
C ASP A 34 4.42 29.11 -5.54
N PRO A 35 5.61 28.50 -5.62
CA PRO A 35 5.82 27.15 -5.09
C PRO A 35 5.81 27.09 -3.57
N ASP A 36 5.86 28.25 -2.88
CA ASP A 36 6.08 28.30 -1.43
C ASP A 36 4.77 28.20 -0.62
N ASN A 37 3.61 28.22 -1.30
CA ASN A 37 2.31 28.16 -0.64
C ASN A 37 1.77 26.74 -0.37
N ILE A 38 2.48 25.69 -0.77
CA ILE A 38 2.06 24.30 -0.58
C ILE A 38 3.07 23.57 0.29
N VAL A 39 2.64 23.18 1.48
CA VAL A 39 3.42 22.35 2.39
C VAL A 39 3.08 20.88 2.15
N PHE A 40 4.05 20.09 1.76
CA PHE A 40 3.91 18.63 1.64
C PHE A 40 4.24 18.00 2.98
N LEU A 41 3.23 17.54 3.71
CA LEU A 41 3.40 16.93 5.05
C LEU A 41 4.28 15.68 5.01
N ASP A 42 4.26 14.94 3.88
CA ASP A 42 5.01 13.69 3.70
C ASP A 42 6.28 13.84 2.85
N ALA A 43 6.64 15.06 2.45
CA ALA A 43 7.84 15.35 1.67
C ALA A 43 9.11 15.31 2.53
N GLN A 44 9.33 14.23 3.27
CA GLN A 44 10.63 14.00 3.90
C GLN A 44 11.68 13.79 2.83
N LYS A 45 12.89 14.38 3.01
CA LYS A 45 14.08 14.06 2.22
C LYS A 45 14.41 12.57 2.40
N ARG A 46 13.78 11.73 1.59
CA ARG A 46 14.05 10.29 1.59
C ARG A 46 15.28 10.06 0.73
N VAL A 47 16.14 9.15 1.17
CA VAL A 47 17.22 8.66 0.34
C VAL A 47 16.60 8.04 -0.90
N GLY A 48 16.62 8.76 -2.03
CA GLY A 48 16.04 8.29 -3.28
C GLY A 48 16.83 7.10 -3.81
N ASN A 49 16.16 6.03 -4.19
CA ASN A 49 16.79 4.97 -4.95
C ASN A 49 16.81 5.41 -6.43
N PRO A 50 17.96 5.74 -7.02
CA PRO A 50 18.03 6.18 -8.41
C PRO A 50 17.59 5.09 -9.38
N SER A 51 17.61 3.83 -8.98
CA SER A 51 17.18 2.67 -9.77
C SER A 51 15.67 2.43 -9.74
N ILE A 52 14.88 3.19 -8.98
CA ILE A 52 13.44 2.92 -8.82
C ILE A 52 12.68 2.87 -10.15
N ILE A 53 13.04 3.72 -11.12
CA ILE A 53 12.40 3.74 -12.43
C ILE A 53 12.71 2.48 -13.21
N TYR A 54 13.96 2.04 -13.18
CA TYR A 54 14.40 0.79 -13.84
C TYR A 54 13.76 -0.43 -13.17
N ASN A 55 13.61 -0.41 -11.85
CA ASN A 55 12.93 -1.47 -11.10
C ASN A 55 11.46 -1.56 -11.50
N ILE A 56 10.78 -0.41 -11.62
CA ILE A 56 9.37 -0.35 -12.05
C ILE A 56 9.23 -0.89 -13.48
N ASP A 57 10.09 -0.47 -14.40
CA ASP A 57 10.08 -0.89 -15.80
C ASP A 57 10.31 -2.41 -15.94
N ALA A 58 11.26 -2.96 -15.18
CA ALA A 58 11.51 -4.41 -15.15
C ALA A 58 10.31 -5.18 -14.61
N ILE A 59 9.69 -4.71 -13.52
CA ILE A 59 8.50 -5.33 -12.93
C ILE A 59 7.33 -5.27 -13.91
N GLU A 60 7.09 -4.11 -14.54
CA GLU A 60 6.03 -3.97 -15.54
C GLU A 60 6.23 -4.91 -16.72
N THR A 61 7.48 -5.05 -17.18
CA THR A 61 7.85 -5.96 -18.25
C THR A 61 7.58 -7.41 -17.86
N ALA A 62 7.96 -7.83 -16.66
CA ALA A 62 7.72 -9.19 -16.16
C ALA A 62 6.23 -9.51 -16.08
N ILE A 63 5.42 -8.55 -15.57
CA ILE A 63 3.95 -8.72 -15.51
C ILE A 63 3.36 -8.86 -16.91
N LYS A 64 3.73 -7.98 -17.84
CA LYS A 64 3.24 -8.02 -19.23
C LYS A 64 3.62 -9.30 -19.99
N GLN A 65 4.81 -9.82 -19.70
CA GLN A 65 5.33 -11.04 -20.36
C GLN A 65 4.95 -12.33 -19.62
N ASN A 66 4.22 -12.24 -18.52
CA ASN A 66 3.91 -13.38 -17.63
C ASN A 66 5.16 -14.16 -17.21
N LYS A 67 6.21 -13.46 -16.81
CA LYS A 67 7.49 -14.01 -16.37
C LYS A 67 7.71 -13.80 -14.88
N GLN A 68 8.58 -14.62 -14.31
CA GLN A 68 9.07 -14.45 -12.97
C GLN A 68 10.01 -13.23 -12.87
N ILE A 69 10.17 -12.73 -11.65
CA ILE A 69 11.06 -11.62 -11.32
C ILE A 69 11.98 -12.04 -10.18
N SER A 70 13.21 -11.53 -10.21
CA SER A 70 14.12 -11.70 -9.10
C SER A 70 14.73 -10.37 -8.68
N PHE A 71 15.08 -10.24 -7.39
CA PHE A 71 15.68 -9.03 -6.83
C PHE A 71 16.42 -9.30 -5.53
N LEU A 72 17.29 -8.37 -5.13
CA LEU A 72 17.84 -8.26 -3.78
C LEU A 72 16.97 -7.28 -2.99
N TYR A 73 16.74 -7.58 -1.71
CA TYR A 73 15.93 -6.74 -0.83
C TYR A 73 16.72 -6.26 0.37
N PHE A 74 16.66 -4.96 0.67
CA PHE A 74 17.44 -4.35 1.72
C PHE A 74 16.62 -3.43 2.63
N HIS A 75 17.12 -3.18 3.82
CA HIS A 75 16.76 -2.06 4.68
C HIS A 75 18.00 -1.21 4.95
N LEU A 76 17.79 -0.02 5.50
CA LEU A 76 18.90 0.83 5.95
C LEU A 76 19.11 0.59 7.44
N ASP A 77 20.38 0.52 7.85
CA ASP A 77 20.77 0.52 9.25
C ASP A 77 20.79 1.95 9.83
N GLU A 78 21.27 2.11 11.07
CA GLU A 78 21.40 3.39 11.77
C GLU A 78 22.39 4.35 11.09
N ASN A 79 23.33 3.84 10.32
CA ASN A 79 24.31 4.62 9.55
C ASN A 79 23.78 4.97 8.15
N LYS A 80 22.58 4.49 7.77
CA LYS A 80 21.98 4.59 6.45
C LYS A 80 22.67 3.69 5.40
N ASP A 81 23.41 2.69 5.84
CA ASP A 81 24.02 1.69 4.97
C ASP A 81 22.99 0.60 4.62
N LYS A 82 23.12 0.03 3.40
CA LYS A 82 22.23 -1.03 2.95
C LYS A 82 22.56 -2.34 3.62
N VAL A 83 21.63 -2.90 4.36
CA VAL A 83 21.68 -4.25 4.92
C VAL A 83 20.74 -5.14 4.15
N TYR A 84 21.29 -6.14 3.46
CA TYR A 84 20.49 -7.06 2.65
C TYR A 84 19.90 -8.16 3.50
N HIS A 85 18.66 -8.52 3.19
CA HIS A 85 17.99 -9.63 3.83
C HIS A 85 18.59 -10.97 3.37
N CYS A 86 18.59 -11.96 4.26
CA CYS A 86 19.01 -13.34 3.97
C CYS A 86 20.40 -13.43 3.31
N ASP A 87 21.41 -12.73 3.84
CA ASP A 87 22.79 -12.75 3.36
C ASP A 87 22.94 -12.49 1.85
N LYS A 88 22.21 -11.52 1.34
CA LYS A 88 22.11 -11.18 -0.10
C LYS A 88 21.51 -12.28 -0.97
N LYS A 89 20.72 -13.18 -0.38
CA LYS A 89 19.97 -14.15 -1.17
C LYS A 89 18.99 -13.44 -2.10
N ARG A 90 19.00 -13.83 -3.36
CA ARG A 90 18.07 -13.31 -4.34
C ARG A 90 16.67 -13.88 -4.11
N TYR A 91 15.70 -13.00 -4.05
CA TYR A 91 14.30 -13.36 -4.03
C TYR A 91 13.82 -13.63 -5.45
N VAL A 92 13.07 -14.71 -5.65
CA VAL A 92 12.42 -15.05 -6.92
C VAL A 92 10.92 -15.17 -6.66
N PHE A 93 10.12 -14.44 -7.42
CA PHE A 93 8.67 -14.36 -7.22
C PHE A 93 7.91 -14.26 -8.54
N ASN A 94 6.64 -14.62 -8.46
CA ASN A 94 5.64 -14.43 -9.51
C ASN A 94 4.98 -13.06 -9.30
N PRO A 95 5.25 -12.05 -10.13
CA PRO A 95 4.68 -10.72 -9.97
C PRO A 95 3.20 -10.73 -10.33
N LEU A 96 2.37 -10.07 -9.51
CA LEU A 96 0.93 -9.98 -9.70
C LEU A 96 0.49 -8.58 -10.13
N SER A 97 0.89 -7.57 -9.37
CA SER A 97 0.52 -6.18 -9.64
C SER A 97 1.48 -5.21 -8.93
N MET A 98 1.51 -3.97 -9.40
CA MET A 98 2.14 -2.86 -8.68
C MET A 98 1.08 -1.97 -8.06
N ILE A 99 1.27 -1.60 -6.79
CA ILE A 99 0.34 -0.78 -6.03
C ILE A 99 1.05 0.47 -5.53
N TRP A 100 0.44 1.63 -5.78
CA TRP A 100 0.86 2.90 -5.19
C TRP A 100 0.12 3.13 -3.88
N SER A 101 0.86 3.29 -2.78
CA SER A 101 0.28 3.60 -1.47
C SER A 101 1.25 4.42 -0.62
N ARG A 102 0.77 5.54 -0.05
CA ARG A 102 1.56 6.43 0.82
C ARG A 102 2.94 6.75 0.24
N ASP A 103 2.95 7.31 -0.96
CA ASP A 103 4.15 7.71 -1.72
C ASP A 103 5.16 6.59 -1.99
N ASN A 104 4.73 5.34 -1.92
CA ASN A 104 5.58 4.20 -2.24
C ASN A 104 4.91 3.30 -3.29
N TYR A 105 5.73 2.79 -4.19
CA TYR A 105 5.36 1.65 -5.02
C TYR A 105 5.64 0.35 -4.28
N TYR A 106 4.69 -0.53 -4.33
CA TYR A 106 4.76 -1.89 -3.80
C TYR A 106 4.57 -2.88 -4.93
N LEU A 107 5.45 -3.87 -4.99
CA LEU A 107 5.20 -5.08 -5.76
C LEU A 107 4.32 -6.02 -4.93
N LEU A 108 3.18 -6.41 -5.46
CA LEU A 108 2.41 -7.53 -4.99
C LEU A 108 2.83 -8.76 -5.80
N CYS A 109 3.26 -9.80 -5.12
CA CYS A 109 3.78 -11.02 -5.74
C CYS A 109 3.51 -12.24 -4.87
N TYR A 110 3.73 -13.42 -5.40
CA TYR A 110 3.58 -14.69 -4.67
C TYR A 110 4.68 -15.67 -5.06
N ASP A 111 4.88 -16.66 -4.23
CA ASP A 111 5.76 -17.81 -4.50
C ASP A 111 5.01 -19.13 -4.25
N ASP A 112 5.66 -20.24 -4.53
CA ASP A 112 5.06 -21.56 -4.36
C ASP A 112 5.11 -22.07 -2.91
N LYS A 113 5.88 -21.38 -2.05
CA LYS A 113 6.19 -21.83 -0.68
C LYS A 113 5.26 -21.26 0.36
N HIS A 114 4.67 -20.08 0.08
CA HIS A 114 3.85 -19.37 1.03
C HIS A 114 2.43 -19.22 0.48
N GLU A 115 1.46 -19.24 1.38
CA GLU A 115 0.08 -18.90 1.06
C GLU A 115 -0.09 -17.39 0.95
N GLY A 116 -0.97 -16.97 0.04
CA GLY A 116 -1.30 -15.56 -0.16
C GLY A 116 -0.21 -14.75 -0.86
N ALA A 117 -0.44 -13.46 -0.96
CA ALA A 117 0.45 -12.53 -1.65
C ALA A 117 1.41 -11.82 -0.70
N SER A 118 2.67 -11.78 -1.07
CA SER A 118 3.73 -10.98 -0.43
C SER A 118 3.80 -9.58 -1.01
N ARG A 119 4.31 -8.63 -0.24
CA ARG A 119 4.38 -7.20 -0.59
C ARG A 119 5.77 -6.68 -0.33
N TYR A 120 6.39 -6.15 -1.36
CA TYR A 120 7.74 -5.59 -1.28
C TYR A 120 7.75 -4.14 -1.76
N ARG A 121 8.39 -3.26 -1.04
CA ARG A 121 8.62 -1.88 -1.47
C ARG A 121 9.63 -1.84 -2.59
N ILE A 122 9.29 -1.26 -3.74
CA ILE A 122 10.14 -1.24 -4.93
C ILE A 122 11.38 -0.37 -4.71
N ASP A 123 11.30 0.68 -3.89
CA ASP A 123 12.45 1.52 -3.54
C ASP A 123 13.50 0.83 -2.64
N LYS A 124 13.14 -0.34 -2.06
CA LYS A 124 14.04 -1.20 -1.28
C LYS A 124 14.55 -2.41 -2.07
N MET A 125 14.30 -2.44 -3.37
CA MET A 125 14.81 -3.47 -4.27
C MET A 125 16.08 -3.00 -4.97
N GLU A 126 16.97 -3.94 -5.21
CA GLU A 126 18.18 -3.74 -6.01
C GLU A 126 18.38 -4.92 -6.95
N ASP A 127 18.99 -4.63 -8.11
CA ASP A 127 19.28 -5.63 -9.14
C ASP A 127 18.03 -6.44 -9.52
N VAL A 128 16.96 -5.73 -9.87
CA VAL A 128 15.70 -6.32 -10.32
C VAL A 128 15.90 -6.90 -11.73
N ARG A 129 15.53 -8.17 -11.92
CA ARG A 129 15.67 -8.87 -13.20
C ARG A 129 14.38 -9.58 -13.58
N VAL A 130 14.07 -9.54 -14.87
CA VAL A 130 13.05 -10.40 -15.46
C VAL A 130 13.70 -11.74 -15.71
N GLU A 131 13.14 -12.81 -15.16
CA GLU A 131 13.66 -14.17 -15.36
C GLU A 131 13.13 -14.74 -16.69
N GLU A 132 13.77 -15.82 -17.15
CA GLU A 132 13.31 -16.52 -18.34
C GLU A 132 12.10 -17.40 -18.07
N GLU A 133 11.99 -17.86 -16.82
CA GLU A 133 10.92 -18.73 -16.36
C GLU A 133 9.56 -18.03 -16.41
N PRO A 134 8.52 -18.70 -16.90
CA PRO A 134 7.18 -18.17 -16.89
C PRO A 134 6.64 -18.05 -15.45
N ARG A 135 5.75 -17.12 -15.25
CA ARG A 135 4.99 -16.99 -14.00
C ARG A 135 4.16 -18.27 -13.77
N VAL A 136 4.27 -18.85 -12.59
CA VAL A 136 3.44 -19.99 -12.18
C VAL A 136 2.03 -19.46 -11.87
N GLU A 137 1.01 -19.98 -12.52
CA GLU A 137 -0.36 -19.61 -12.24
C GLU A 137 -0.86 -20.29 -10.96
N LYS A 138 -1.47 -19.50 -10.09
CA LYS A 138 -2.21 -19.99 -8.93
C LYS A 138 -3.67 -19.59 -9.05
N GLU A 139 -4.56 -20.52 -8.79
CA GLU A 139 -6.03 -20.33 -8.93
C GLU A 139 -6.52 -19.17 -8.05
N GLU A 140 -5.93 -18.98 -6.86
CA GLU A 140 -6.27 -17.89 -5.94
C GLU A 140 -5.99 -16.48 -6.49
N PHE A 141 -5.14 -16.34 -7.55
CA PHE A 141 -4.77 -15.05 -8.15
C PHE A 141 -5.25 -14.89 -9.59
N LYS A 142 -6.00 -15.86 -10.12
CA LYS A 142 -6.46 -15.84 -11.51
C LYS A 142 -7.38 -14.65 -11.81
N ASP A 143 -8.26 -14.33 -10.88
CA ASP A 143 -9.23 -13.23 -10.97
C ASP A 143 -8.85 -12.08 -10.01
N PHE A 144 -7.54 -11.82 -9.85
CA PHE A 144 -7.08 -10.77 -8.96
C PHE A 144 -7.57 -9.39 -9.40
N ASP A 145 -8.35 -8.73 -8.55
CA ASP A 145 -8.83 -7.35 -8.72
C ASP A 145 -8.04 -6.38 -7.83
N PRO A 146 -7.20 -5.50 -8.41
CA PRO A 146 -6.44 -4.51 -7.64
C PRO A 146 -7.31 -3.52 -6.87
N ASP A 147 -8.50 -3.17 -7.39
CA ASP A 147 -9.41 -2.22 -6.75
C ASP A 147 -10.11 -2.85 -5.54
N ALA A 148 -10.57 -4.10 -5.65
CA ALA A 148 -11.06 -4.85 -4.51
C ALA A 148 -9.98 -5.01 -3.44
N TYR A 149 -8.77 -5.38 -3.85
CA TYR A 149 -7.63 -5.53 -2.95
C TYR A 149 -7.31 -4.22 -2.18
N ARG A 150 -7.36 -3.05 -2.83
CA ARG A 150 -7.13 -1.75 -2.21
C ARG A 150 -8.13 -1.46 -1.08
N LYS A 151 -9.38 -1.87 -1.23
CA LYS A 151 -10.44 -1.71 -0.22
C LYS A 151 -10.19 -2.62 0.99
N GLN A 152 -9.64 -3.82 0.77
CA GLN A 152 -9.44 -4.86 1.78
C GLN A 152 -8.24 -4.62 2.70
N VAL A 153 -7.19 -3.93 2.20
CA VAL A 153 -5.92 -3.78 2.94
C VAL A 153 -5.80 -2.45 3.67
N PHE A 154 -5.09 -2.48 4.78
CA PHE A 154 -4.72 -1.30 5.57
C PHE A 154 -3.20 -1.12 5.57
N SER A 155 -2.73 0.03 5.06
CA SER A 155 -1.29 0.38 5.03
C SER A 155 -0.39 -0.70 4.40
N MET A 156 -0.90 -1.45 3.41
CA MET A 156 -0.19 -2.53 2.72
C MET A 156 0.24 -3.72 3.62
N PHE A 157 -0.36 -3.84 4.80
CA PHE A 157 -0.21 -5.05 5.62
C PHE A 157 -1.32 -6.04 5.28
N GLY A 158 -0.93 -7.27 4.97
CA GLY A 158 -1.84 -8.35 4.68
C GLY A 158 -2.30 -9.09 5.92
N GLY A 159 -3.34 -9.88 5.73
CA GLY A 159 -3.91 -10.76 6.73
C GLY A 159 -4.92 -11.70 6.08
N ARG A 160 -5.59 -12.47 6.89
CA ARG A 160 -6.68 -13.34 6.45
C ARG A 160 -7.85 -12.48 5.95
N LEU A 161 -8.34 -12.77 4.76
CA LEU A 161 -9.52 -12.10 4.20
C LEU A 161 -10.78 -12.57 4.93
N GLU A 162 -11.54 -11.64 5.47
CA GLU A 162 -12.75 -11.92 6.25
C GLU A 162 -13.85 -10.89 5.96
N LYS A 163 -15.09 -11.35 6.05
CA LYS A 163 -16.26 -10.48 6.08
C LYS A 163 -16.51 -10.04 7.52
N VAL A 164 -16.25 -8.76 7.79
CA VAL A 164 -16.36 -8.18 9.12
C VAL A 164 -17.53 -7.23 9.17
N THR A 165 -18.48 -7.48 10.06
CA THR A 165 -19.56 -6.54 10.35
C THR A 165 -19.06 -5.53 11.36
N ILE A 166 -19.12 -4.26 10.99
CA ILE A 166 -18.85 -3.15 11.89
C ILE A 166 -20.12 -2.36 12.20
N ARG A 167 -20.15 -1.76 13.39
CA ARG A 167 -21.10 -0.72 13.79
C ARG A 167 -20.31 0.55 14.04
N PHE A 168 -20.79 1.69 13.55
CA PHE A 168 -20.03 2.92 13.60
C PHE A 168 -20.92 4.16 13.75
N ASP A 169 -20.31 5.24 14.24
CA ASP A 169 -20.97 6.54 14.41
C ASP A 169 -21.29 7.15 13.05
N PRO A 170 -22.48 7.76 12.86
CA PRO A 170 -22.87 8.43 11.61
C PRO A 170 -21.87 9.48 11.12
N GLU A 171 -21.15 10.15 11.99
CA GLU A 171 -20.15 11.16 11.61
C GLU A 171 -18.96 10.57 10.80
N LEU A 172 -18.70 9.26 10.92
CA LEU A 172 -17.66 8.56 10.17
C LEU A 172 -18.10 8.08 8.79
N LEU A 173 -19.33 8.41 8.37
CA LEU A 173 -19.87 7.92 7.10
C LEU A 173 -19.00 8.33 5.90
N GLY A 174 -18.49 9.55 5.90
CA GLY A 174 -17.55 10.04 4.86
C GLY A 174 -16.28 9.20 4.81
N ASP A 175 -15.63 9.01 5.95
CA ASP A 175 -14.38 8.23 6.05
C ASP A 175 -14.56 6.77 5.62
N ILE A 176 -15.74 6.19 5.94
CA ILE A 176 -16.09 4.83 5.50
C ILE A 176 -16.25 4.77 3.98
N TYR A 177 -16.95 5.73 3.37
CA TYR A 177 -17.09 5.79 1.92
C TYR A 177 -15.75 6.07 1.22
N ASP A 178 -14.92 6.95 1.76
CA ASP A 178 -13.60 7.26 1.19
C ASP A 178 -12.69 6.02 1.18
N LYS A 179 -12.77 5.20 2.23
CA LYS A 179 -11.93 3.99 2.33
C LYS A 179 -12.48 2.82 1.52
N PHE A 180 -13.79 2.56 1.58
CA PHE A 180 -14.39 1.32 1.08
C PHE A 180 -15.25 1.50 -0.16
N GLY A 181 -15.52 2.74 -0.56
CA GLY A 181 -16.38 3.09 -1.69
C GLY A 181 -17.85 3.28 -1.30
N THR A 182 -18.59 3.90 -2.21
CA THR A 182 -20.02 4.27 -1.99
C THR A 182 -21.00 3.12 -2.20
N ASP A 183 -20.55 1.97 -2.69
CA ASP A 183 -21.39 0.80 -2.99
C ASP A 183 -21.78 -0.01 -1.75
N LEU A 184 -21.34 0.43 -0.56
CA LEU A 184 -21.62 -0.24 0.69
C LEU A 184 -23.11 -0.19 1.04
N ARG A 185 -23.65 -1.33 1.49
CA ARG A 185 -25.00 -1.38 2.09
C ARG A 185 -24.92 -0.97 3.56
N ILE A 186 -25.37 0.24 3.86
CA ILE A 186 -25.38 0.76 5.22
C ILE A 186 -26.78 0.66 5.78
N GLN A 187 -26.90 0.12 6.98
CA GLN A 187 -28.15 -0.01 7.73
C GLN A 187 -28.09 0.90 8.96
N LYS A 188 -29.16 1.67 9.19
CA LYS A 188 -29.34 2.43 10.42
C LYS A 188 -29.88 1.51 11.52
N THR A 189 -29.24 1.50 12.67
CA THR A 189 -29.67 0.73 13.85
C THR A 189 -30.67 1.54 14.69
N VAL A 190 -31.40 0.87 15.59
CA VAL A 190 -32.44 1.50 16.43
C VAL A 190 -31.87 2.62 17.31
N ASP A 191 -30.64 2.50 17.74
CA ASP A 191 -29.93 3.49 18.56
C ASP A 191 -29.23 4.60 17.74
N GLY A 192 -29.57 4.71 16.45
CA GLY A 192 -29.08 5.77 15.58
C GLY A 192 -27.69 5.57 14.97
N MET A 193 -26.99 4.50 15.34
CA MET A 193 -25.71 4.13 14.76
C MET A 193 -25.88 3.52 13.35
N PHE A 194 -24.79 3.40 12.61
CA PHE A 194 -24.76 2.70 11.33
C PHE A 194 -24.08 1.33 11.45
N ARG A 195 -24.52 0.41 10.60
CA ARG A 195 -23.95 -0.94 10.48
C ARG A 195 -23.69 -1.27 9.02
N THR A 196 -22.55 -1.91 8.74
CA THR A 196 -22.23 -2.42 7.40
C THR A 196 -21.34 -3.65 7.50
N VAL A 197 -21.26 -4.41 6.40
CA VAL A 197 -20.35 -5.54 6.25
C VAL A 197 -19.21 -5.11 5.34
N LEU A 198 -17.98 -5.28 5.82
CA LEU A 198 -16.76 -4.98 5.09
C LEU A 198 -16.02 -6.27 4.77
N GLU A 199 -15.45 -6.37 3.60
CA GLU A 199 -14.51 -7.43 3.26
C GLU A 199 -13.10 -6.88 3.46
N VAL A 200 -12.39 -7.36 4.49
CA VAL A 200 -11.09 -6.81 4.91
C VAL A 200 -10.07 -7.90 5.20
N GLN A 201 -8.81 -7.58 4.98
CA GLN A 201 -7.72 -8.41 5.47
C GLN A 201 -7.48 -8.09 6.95
N VAL A 202 -7.84 -9.04 7.82
CA VAL A 202 -7.67 -8.90 9.28
C VAL A 202 -6.20 -8.86 9.59
N SER A 203 -5.73 -7.74 10.09
CA SER A 203 -4.32 -7.44 10.34
C SER A 203 -4.16 -6.46 11.50
N LYS A 204 -2.95 -6.35 12.04
CA LYS A 204 -2.63 -5.36 13.07
C LYS A 204 -2.98 -3.92 12.62
N THR A 205 -2.81 -3.59 11.35
CA THR A 205 -3.14 -2.27 10.81
C THR A 205 -4.63 -2.03 10.66
N PHE A 206 -5.42 -3.07 10.39
CA PHE A 206 -6.88 -2.99 10.48
C PHE A 206 -7.31 -2.71 11.94
N PHE A 207 -6.75 -3.42 12.91
CA PHE A 207 -7.05 -3.19 14.32
C PHE A 207 -6.63 -1.81 14.79
N LEU A 208 -5.44 -1.32 14.37
CA LEU A 208 -5.01 0.04 14.67
C LEU A 208 -5.94 1.09 14.08
N TRP A 209 -6.49 0.86 12.87
CA TRP A 209 -7.50 1.75 12.30
C TRP A 209 -8.76 1.78 13.17
N VAL A 210 -9.24 0.62 13.63
CA VAL A 210 -10.40 0.57 14.55
C VAL A 210 -10.10 1.31 15.85
N VAL A 211 -8.94 1.07 16.48
CA VAL A 211 -8.50 1.77 17.71
C VAL A 211 -8.43 3.27 17.49
N GLY A 212 -7.91 3.71 16.35
CA GLY A 212 -7.77 5.13 15.99
C GLY A 212 -9.09 5.89 15.89
N THR A 213 -10.21 5.19 15.80
CA THR A 213 -11.57 5.80 15.84
C THR A 213 -12.07 6.06 17.27
N LEU A 214 -11.27 5.75 18.29
CA LEU A 214 -11.60 5.98 19.71
C LEU A 214 -12.97 5.38 20.11
N GLY A 215 -13.28 4.18 19.61
CA GLY A 215 -14.51 3.45 19.92
C GLY A 215 -15.74 3.85 19.10
N LYS A 216 -15.60 4.80 18.16
CA LYS A 216 -16.66 5.15 17.20
C LYS A 216 -16.92 4.06 16.17
N VAL A 217 -15.94 3.18 15.90
CA VAL A 217 -16.11 1.94 15.15
C VAL A 217 -15.99 0.76 16.11
N LYS A 218 -16.92 -0.16 16.00
CA LYS A 218 -16.93 -1.41 16.81
C LYS A 218 -17.06 -2.61 15.88
N ILE A 219 -16.22 -3.61 16.07
CA ILE A 219 -16.32 -4.91 15.41
C ILE A 219 -17.47 -5.68 16.08
N VAL A 220 -18.45 -6.09 15.29
CA VAL A 220 -19.64 -6.84 15.75
C VAL A 220 -19.48 -8.32 15.47
N GLU A 221 -19.13 -8.67 14.23
CA GLU A 221 -18.99 -10.02 13.72
C GLU A 221 -17.76 -10.12 12.78
N PRO A 222 -17.14 -11.29 12.64
CA PRO A 222 -17.38 -12.50 13.40
C PRO A 222 -16.79 -12.43 14.83
N ALA A 223 -17.28 -13.30 15.71
CA ALA A 223 -16.80 -13.35 17.10
C ALA A 223 -15.28 -13.63 17.21
N THR A 224 -14.72 -14.38 16.25
CA THR A 224 -13.28 -14.66 16.15
C THR A 224 -12.48 -13.37 15.98
N VAL A 225 -12.83 -12.52 15.02
CA VAL A 225 -12.15 -11.24 14.77
C VAL A 225 -12.32 -10.29 15.94
N LYS A 226 -13.49 -10.26 16.57
CA LYS A 226 -13.73 -9.46 17.77
C LYS A 226 -12.83 -9.92 18.94
N LYS A 227 -12.65 -11.24 19.12
CA LYS A 227 -11.76 -11.79 20.15
C LYS A 227 -10.30 -11.44 19.88
N GLU A 228 -9.85 -11.56 18.61
CA GLU A 228 -8.51 -11.16 18.19
C GLU A 228 -8.26 -9.68 18.42
N PHE A 229 -9.24 -8.83 18.12
CA PHE A 229 -9.17 -7.39 18.37
C PHE A 229 -9.02 -7.07 19.87
N ASN A 230 -9.83 -7.71 20.73
CA ASN A 230 -9.75 -7.49 22.18
C ASN A 230 -8.36 -7.90 22.71
N ALA A 231 -7.85 -9.06 22.31
CA ALA A 231 -6.50 -9.51 22.68
C ALA A 231 -5.41 -8.55 22.19
N PHE A 232 -5.58 -7.98 20.99
CA PHE A 232 -4.66 -6.96 20.47
C PHE A 232 -4.67 -5.69 21.31
N VAL A 233 -5.85 -5.22 21.76
CA VAL A 233 -5.96 -4.04 22.65
C VAL A 233 -5.36 -4.32 24.01
N GLU A 234 -5.66 -5.48 24.60
CA GLU A 234 -5.07 -5.92 25.88
C GLU A 234 -3.53 -5.93 25.79
N GLN A 235 -2.96 -6.51 24.73
CA GLN A 235 -1.51 -6.50 24.51
C GLN A 235 -0.91 -5.09 24.45
N ILE A 236 -1.64 -4.11 23.89
CA ILE A 236 -1.19 -2.72 23.92
C ILE A 236 -1.19 -2.18 25.35
N MET A 237 -2.28 -2.40 26.08
CA MET A 237 -2.41 -1.89 27.48
C MET A 237 -1.38 -2.50 28.42
N ASP A 238 -1.03 -3.77 28.26
CA ASP A 238 -0.04 -4.47 29.08
C ASP A 238 1.40 -3.94 28.88
N ASN A 239 1.66 -3.21 27.80
CA ASN A 239 2.98 -2.64 27.50
C ASN A 239 3.12 -1.18 27.95
N TYR A 240 2.10 -0.58 28.54
CA TYR A 240 2.07 0.79 29.06
C TYR A 240 1.55 0.86 30.49
#